data_3b5549a956cf4c3ab331c599c7d15902
#
_entry.id   3b5549a956cf4c3ab331c599c7d15902
#
_cell.length_a   1.000
_cell.length_b   1.000
_cell.length_c   1.000
_cell.angle_alpha   90.00
_cell.angle_beta   90.00
_cell.angle_gamma   90.00
#
_symmetry.space_group_name_H-M   'P 1'
#
loop_
_entity.id
_entity.type
_entity.pdbx_description
1 polymer ?
#
loop_
_entity_poly.entity_id
_entity_poly.type
_entity_poly.pdbx_seq_one_letter_code
_entity_poly.pdbx_strand_id
1 'polypeptide(L)'
;MNAVRNPGRVAGLWYLLLVLGGPLRLIYIPNKLFVHGDAAATAANIAAHPWLFRFGMASDLLGAVVLIFLVLAFYRLFKGVDQQLAVLLVISGGVMPALISFVNVVTDAGALMVAQGADFLSVFDQPQRNALVMLFLQLHHHQITAAEILWGLWLFPMGALAYRSGFVPRFIGVWLFINGAAYVLLSLTGIFFPAYQNKVFMLSQPALFGELAIMLWLVIKGARPPEPAAAPA
;
A
#
# COMPACT_ATOMS: atom_id res chain seq x y z
N MET A 1 -9.54 25.44 19.20
CA MET A 1 -8.49 24.40 19.46
C MET A 1 -8.04 23.84 18.12
N ASN A 2 -6.78 24.12 17.71
CA ASN A 2 -6.30 23.84 16.37
C ASN A 2 -6.27 22.32 16.09
N ALA A 3 -7.01 21.86 15.08
CA ALA A 3 -7.06 20.47 14.61
C ALA A 3 -5.66 19.90 14.29
N VAL A 4 -4.73 20.77 13.87
CA VAL A 4 -3.33 20.45 13.55
C VAL A 4 -2.50 20.02 14.78
N ARG A 5 -2.94 20.30 15.99
CA ARG A 5 -2.26 19.90 17.24
C ARG A 5 -2.63 18.51 17.77
N ASN A 6 -3.57 17.78 17.12
CA ASN A 6 -3.96 16.44 17.56
C ASN A 6 -3.13 15.38 16.80
N PRO A 7 -2.20 14.66 17.46
CA PRO A 7 -1.32 13.70 16.79
C PRO A 7 -2.09 12.60 16.03
N GLY A 8 -3.22 12.15 16.57
CA GLY A 8 -4.07 11.17 15.91
C GLY A 8 -4.69 11.69 14.63
N ARG A 9 -5.17 12.95 14.61
CA ARG A 9 -5.69 13.57 13.38
C ARG A 9 -4.61 13.75 12.33
N VAL A 10 -3.39 14.11 12.74
CA VAL A 10 -2.26 14.20 11.81
C VAL A 10 -1.99 12.85 11.15
N ALA A 11 -1.95 11.76 11.93
CA ALA A 11 -1.81 10.41 11.40
C ALA A 11 -3.00 10.04 10.49
N GLY A 12 -4.22 10.33 10.90
CA GLY A 12 -5.42 10.09 10.09
C GLY A 12 -5.42 10.83 8.77
N LEU A 13 -4.95 12.09 8.73
CA LEU A 13 -4.85 12.87 7.50
C LEU A 13 -3.79 12.32 6.53
N TRP A 14 -2.62 11.88 7.03
CA TRP A 14 -1.65 11.19 6.20
C TRP A 14 -2.22 9.88 5.63
N TYR A 15 -2.98 9.15 6.44
CA TYR A 15 -3.64 7.93 5.99
C TYR A 15 -4.70 8.20 4.93
N LEU A 16 -5.53 9.21 5.12
CA LEU A 16 -6.52 9.65 4.14
C LEU A 16 -5.86 10.04 2.82
N LEU A 17 -4.75 10.79 2.88
CA LEU A 17 -4.00 11.17 1.68
C LEU A 17 -3.48 9.95 0.92
N LEU A 18 -2.98 8.93 1.64
CA LEU A 18 -2.54 7.67 1.04
C LEU A 18 -3.71 6.95 0.33
N VAL A 19 -4.85 6.83 1.01
CA VAL A 19 -6.04 6.13 0.48
C VAL A 19 -6.63 6.85 -0.73
N LEU A 20 -6.61 8.19 -0.77
CA LEU A 20 -7.13 8.98 -1.90
C LEU A 20 -6.37 8.73 -3.22
N GLY A 21 -5.09 8.33 -3.15
CA GLY A 21 -4.32 7.92 -4.33
C GLY A 21 -4.73 6.57 -4.91
N GLY A 22 -5.33 5.71 -4.10
CA GLY A 22 -5.68 4.32 -4.47
C GLY A 22 -6.58 4.19 -5.69
N PRO A 23 -7.73 4.88 -5.79
CA PRO A 23 -8.65 4.74 -6.92
C PRO A 23 -8.03 5.05 -8.28
N LEU A 24 -7.12 6.02 -8.34
CA LEU A 24 -6.39 6.34 -9.56
C LEU A 24 -5.55 5.14 -10.03
N ARG A 25 -4.74 4.62 -9.12
CA ARG A 25 -3.75 3.58 -9.43
C ARG A 25 -4.36 2.19 -9.58
N LEU A 26 -5.35 1.87 -8.74
CA LEU A 26 -5.94 0.53 -8.67
C LEU A 26 -7.12 0.34 -9.62
N ILE A 27 -7.79 1.42 -10.03
CA ILE A 27 -9.02 1.34 -10.84
C ILE A 27 -8.86 2.07 -12.17
N TYR A 28 -8.57 3.38 -12.14
CA TYR A 28 -8.62 4.18 -13.35
C TYR A 28 -7.54 3.80 -14.37
N ILE A 29 -6.28 3.72 -13.94
CA ILE A 29 -5.16 3.41 -14.85
C ILE A 29 -5.27 1.99 -15.42
N PRO A 30 -5.51 0.92 -14.62
CA PRO A 30 -5.71 -0.42 -15.16
C PRO A 30 -6.88 -0.50 -16.15
N ASN A 31 -8.03 0.05 -15.81
CA ASN A 31 -9.20 0.03 -16.71
C ASN A 31 -8.98 0.79 -18.02
N LYS A 32 -8.10 1.79 -18.02
CA LYS A 32 -7.81 2.58 -19.22
C LYS A 32 -6.75 1.93 -20.11
N LEU A 33 -5.77 1.27 -19.52
CA LEU A 33 -4.58 0.82 -20.24
C LEU A 33 -4.53 -0.69 -20.45
N PHE A 34 -5.04 -1.50 -19.51
CA PHE A 34 -4.85 -2.94 -19.54
C PHE A 34 -6.07 -3.64 -20.14
N VAL A 35 -5.82 -4.47 -21.16
CA VAL A 35 -6.84 -5.30 -21.80
C VAL A 35 -6.60 -6.75 -21.39
N HIS A 36 -7.56 -7.32 -20.66
CA HIS A 36 -7.42 -8.69 -20.16
C HIS A 36 -7.26 -9.69 -21.33
N GLY A 37 -6.19 -10.49 -21.27
CA GLY A 37 -5.91 -11.51 -22.28
C GLY A 37 -5.35 -10.98 -23.61
N ASP A 38 -5.17 -9.66 -23.77
CA ASP A 38 -4.65 -9.07 -25.00
C ASP A 38 -3.38 -8.24 -24.74
N ALA A 39 -2.24 -8.87 -24.97
CA ALA A 39 -0.92 -8.24 -24.83
C ALA A 39 -0.68 -7.12 -25.85
N ALA A 40 -1.17 -7.28 -27.07
CA ALA A 40 -0.98 -6.31 -28.14
C ALA A 40 -1.77 -5.02 -27.86
N ALA A 41 -3.04 -5.14 -27.50
CA ALA A 41 -3.87 -4.00 -27.13
C ALA A 41 -3.33 -3.30 -25.86
N THR A 42 -2.88 -4.04 -24.86
CA THR A 42 -2.28 -3.47 -23.65
C THR A 42 -1.02 -2.67 -23.96
N ALA A 43 -0.08 -3.25 -24.73
CA ALA A 43 1.15 -2.57 -25.16
C ALA A 43 0.85 -1.32 -25.99
N ALA A 44 -0.09 -1.40 -26.93
CA ALA A 44 -0.52 -0.27 -27.75
C ALA A 44 -1.14 0.86 -26.91
N ASN A 45 -1.97 0.53 -25.91
CA ASN A 45 -2.58 1.52 -25.01
C ASN A 45 -1.51 2.23 -24.16
N ILE A 46 -0.52 1.50 -23.64
CA ILE A 46 0.60 2.08 -22.86
C ILE A 46 1.43 3.01 -23.77
N ALA A 47 1.74 2.58 -24.99
CA ALA A 47 2.47 3.39 -25.96
C ALA A 47 1.72 4.66 -26.37
N ALA A 48 0.39 4.57 -26.53
CA ALA A 48 -0.47 5.70 -26.89
C ALA A 48 -0.68 6.70 -25.72
N HIS A 49 -0.60 6.23 -24.46
CA HIS A 49 -0.86 7.05 -23.27
C HIS A 49 0.33 7.07 -22.30
N PRO A 50 1.57 7.39 -22.74
CA PRO A 50 2.78 7.25 -21.92
C PRO A 50 2.75 8.16 -20.68
N TRP A 51 2.12 9.34 -20.78
CA TRP A 51 2.00 10.27 -19.66
C TRP A 51 1.07 9.75 -18.57
N LEU A 52 -0.01 9.07 -18.93
CA LEU A 52 -0.90 8.45 -17.95
C LEU A 52 -0.17 7.33 -17.19
N PHE A 53 0.60 6.51 -17.90
CA PHE A 53 1.39 5.44 -17.28
C PHE A 53 2.48 6.01 -16.36
N ARG A 54 3.23 7.05 -16.81
CA ARG A 54 4.22 7.78 -15.98
C ARG A 54 3.59 8.41 -14.76
N PHE A 55 2.36 8.94 -14.88
CA PHE A 55 1.63 9.50 -13.76
C PHE A 55 1.28 8.41 -12.72
N GLY A 56 0.96 7.20 -13.17
CA GLY A 56 0.83 6.03 -12.29
C GLY A 56 2.11 5.75 -11.50
N MET A 57 3.24 5.67 -12.19
CA MET A 57 4.56 5.47 -11.55
C MET A 57 4.89 6.58 -10.55
N ALA A 58 4.63 7.84 -10.90
CA ALA A 58 4.84 8.97 -10.00
C ALA A 58 3.92 8.91 -8.78
N SER A 59 2.67 8.45 -8.94
CA SER A 59 1.72 8.29 -7.84
C SER A 59 2.16 7.18 -6.86
N ASP A 60 2.78 6.10 -7.34
CA ASP A 60 3.34 5.05 -6.48
C ASP A 60 4.51 5.59 -5.64
N LEU A 61 5.41 6.38 -6.24
CA LEU A 61 6.50 7.03 -5.50
C LEU A 61 5.98 8.04 -4.48
N LEU A 62 4.98 8.84 -4.85
CA LEU A 62 4.35 9.78 -3.93
C LEU A 62 3.65 9.04 -2.78
N GLY A 63 2.97 7.93 -3.08
CA GLY A 63 2.36 7.06 -2.08
C GLY A 63 3.40 6.51 -1.09
N ALA A 64 4.57 6.08 -1.57
CA ALA A 64 5.67 5.64 -0.73
C ALA A 64 6.18 6.75 0.22
N VAL A 65 6.31 7.99 -0.29
CA VAL A 65 6.70 9.15 0.52
C VAL A 65 5.62 9.46 1.59
N VAL A 66 4.36 9.48 1.20
CA VAL A 66 3.23 9.68 2.11
C VAL A 66 3.21 8.61 3.21
N LEU A 67 3.47 7.35 2.85
CA LEU A 67 3.52 6.23 3.77
C LEU A 67 4.62 6.42 4.84
N ILE A 68 5.80 6.91 4.46
CA ILE A 68 6.88 7.23 5.41
C ILE A 68 6.39 8.27 6.43
N PHE A 69 5.74 9.35 5.99
CA PHE A 69 5.20 10.36 6.90
C PHE A 69 4.07 9.82 7.78
N LEU A 70 3.23 8.95 7.23
CA LEU A 70 2.18 8.26 7.96
C LEU A 70 2.75 7.44 9.11
N VAL A 71 3.73 6.57 8.86
CA VAL A 71 4.29 5.71 9.91
C VAL A 71 5.08 6.52 10.94
N LEU A 72 5.71 7.62 10.56
CA LEU A 72 6.33 8.56 11.50
C LEU A 72 5.28 9.27 12.37
N ALA A 73 4.12 9.58 11.82
CA ALA A 73 3.01 10.13 12.61
C ALA A 73 2.46 9.07 13.59
N PHE A 74 2.32 7.82 13.16
CA PHE A 74 1.98 6.70 14.05
C PHE A 74 3.04 6.46 15.12
N TYR A 75 4.32 6.52 14.79
CA TYR A 75 5.38 6.43 15.81
C TYR A 75 5.21 7.50 16.89
N ARG A 76 5.00 8.76 16.49
CA ARG A 76 4.77 9.86 17.45
C ARG A 76 3.53 9.64 18.30
N LEU A 77 2.48 9.04 17.73
CA LEU A 77 1.23 8.75 18.42
C LEU A 77 1.40 7.61 19.43
N PHE A 78 2.13 6.55 19.09
CA PHE A 78 2.13 5.29 19.82
C PHE A 78 3.41 4.98 20.60
N LYS A 79 4.51 5.72 20.42
CA LYS A 79 5.78 5.46 21.12
C LYS A 79 5.68 5.46 22.64
N GLY A 80 4.72 6.21 23.21
CA GLY A 80 4.44 6.22 24.64
C GLY A 80 3.62 5.03 25.15
N VAL A 81 3.03 4.25 24.24
CA VAL A 81 2.30 3.00 24.55
C VAL A 81 3.29 1.83 24.61
N ASP A 82 4.07 1.68 23.55
CA ASP A 82 5.13 0.67 23.42
C ASP A 82 6.10 1.09 22.32
N GLN A 83 7.31 1.49 22.73
CA GLN A 83 8.30 2.04 21.80
C GLN A 83 8.82 0.97 20.82
N GLN A 84 8.98 -0.27 21.27
CA GLN A 84 9.51 -1.35 20.42
C GLN A 84 8.52 -1.70 19.32
N LEU A 85 7.23 -1.82 19.66
CA LEU A 85 6.17 -2.03 18.68
C LEU A 85 6.03 -0.82 17.74
N ALA A 86 6.22 0.41 18.22
CA ALA A 86 6.17 1.60 17.37
C ALA A 86 7.33 1.66 16.39
N VAL A 87 8.53 1.20 16.76
CA VAL A 87 9.67 1.06 15.85
C VAL A 87 9.42 -0.05 14.83
N LEU A 88 8.91 -1.21 15.27
CA LEU A 88 8.54 -2.30 14.37
C LEU A 88 7.50 -1.85 13.33
N LEU A 89 6.52 -1.05 13.76
CA LEU A 89 5.52 -0.44 12.86
C LEU A 89 6.19 0.43 11.78
N VAL A 90 7.19 1.25 12.14
CA VAL A 90 7.91 2.10 11.17
C VAL A 90 8.66 1.26 10.15
N ILE A 91 9.35 0.22 10.61
CA ILE A 91 10.14 -0.65 9.73
C ILE A 91 9.21 -1.42 8.77
N SER A 92 8.23 -2.15 9.32
CA SER A 92 7.35 -3.02 8.54
C SER A 92 6.34 -2.26 7.69
N GLY A 93 5.82 -1.13 8.18
CA GLY A 93 4.79 -0.34 7.51
C GLY A 93 5.31 0.83 6.67
N GLY A 94 6.55 1.25 6.84
CA GLY A 94 7.12 2.38 6.12
C GLY A 94 8.31 2.00 5.25
N VAL A 95 9.39 1.55 5.88
CA VAL A 95 10.67 1.33 5.19
C VAL A 95 10.55 0.22 4.14
N MET A 96 10.02 -0.94 4.53
CA MET A 96 9.93 -2.08 3.63
C MET A 96 8.95 -1.85 2.46
N PRO A 97 7.70 -1.39 2.67
CA PRO A 97 6.80 -1.11 1.57
C PRO A 97 7.29 0.01 0.64
N ALA A 98 7.98 1.03 1.16
CA ALA A 98 8.58 2.07 0.33
C ALA A 98 9.63 1.50 -0.64
N LEU A 99 10.52 0.61 -0.17
CA LEU A 99 11.50 -0.06 -1.04
C LEU A 99 10.82 -0.87 -2.14
N ILE A 100 9.74 -1.59 -1.83
CA ILE A 100 8.97 -2.35 -2.82
C ILE A 100 8.35 -1.43 -3.87
N SER A 101 7.84 -0.27 -3.48
CA SER A 101 7.30 0.73 -4.42
C SER A 101 8.35 1.19 -5.43
N PHE A 102 9.61 1.38 -5.01
CA PHE A 102 10.71 1.69 -5.94
C PHE A 102 10.96 0.55 -6.93
N VAL A 103 10.96 -0.70 -6.47
CA VAL A 103 11.14 -1.86 -7.36
C VAL A 103 9.98 -1.95 -8.35
N ASN A 104 8.74 -1.74 -7.92
CA ASN A 104 7.56 -1.73 -8.81
C ASN A 104 7.68 -0.65 -9.89
N VAL A 105 8.11 0.56 -9.54
CA VAL A 105 8.30 1.65 -10.51
C VAL A 105 9.38 1.31 -11.54
N VAL A 106 10.46 0.64 -11.14
CA VAL A 106 11.49 0.18 -12.09
C VAL A 106 10.92 -0.88 -13.04
N THR A 107 10.10 -1.78 -12.54
CA THR A 107 9.41 -2.79 -13.34
C THR A 107 8.44 -2.14 -14.34
N ASP A 108 7.64 -1.17 -13.91
CA ASP A 108 6.76 -0.39 -14.79
C ASP A 108 7.55 0.42 -15.83
N ALA A 109 8.70 0.99 -15.45
CA ALA A 109 9.58 1.69 -16.41
C ALA A 109 10.07 0.74 -17.51
N GLY A 110 10.38 -0.51 -17.18
CA GLY A 110 10.68 -1.55 -18.15
C GLY A 110 9.53 -1.80 -19.13
N ALA A 111 8.30 -1.95 -18.63
CA ALA A 111 7.10 -2.10 -19.45
C ALA A 111 6.93 -0.93 -20.43
N LEU A 112 7.07 0.31 -19.91
CA LEU A 112 6.93 1.53 -20.72
C LEU A 112 8.01 1.62 -21.80
N MET A 113 9.26 1.33 -21.45
CA MET A 113 10.40 1.37 -22.38
C MET A 113 10.21 0.39 -23.54
N VAL A 114 9.75 -0.82 -23.26
CA VAL A 114 9.45 -1.82 -24.28
C VAL A 114 8.25 -1.40 -25.13
N ALA A 115 7.18 -0.90 -24.53
CA ALA A 115 5.98 -0.44 -25.24
C ALA A 115 6.30 0.73 -26.20
N GLN A 116 7.20 1.62 -25.82
CA GLN A 116 7.65 2.75 -26.66
C GLN A 116 8.64 2.35 -27.75
N GLY A 117 9.17 1.12 -27.73
CA GLY A 117 10.07 0.61 -28.78
C GLY A 117 11.44 1.29 -28.77
N ALA A 118 12.11 1.31 -27.61
CA ALA A 118 13.47 1.84 -27.51
C ALA A 118 14.41 1.20 -28.56
N ASP A 119 15.32 1.99 -29.15
CA ASP A 119 16.16 1.59 -30.29
C ASP A 119 16.91 0.26 -30.09
N PHE A 120 17.45 0.01 -28.90
CA PHE A 120 18.17 -1.22 -28.58
C PHE A 120 17.26 -2.47 -28.55
N LEU A 121 15.93 -2.29 -28.55
CA LEU A 121 14.94 -3.37 -28.61
C LEU A 121 14.52 -3.70 -30.04
N SER A 122 15.15 -3.10 -31.06
CA SER A 122 14.87 -3.35 -32.46
C SER A 122 15.17 -4.79 -32.93
N VAL A 123 15.93 -5.55 -32.13
CA VAL A 123 16.18 -6.99 -32.32
C VAL A 123 14.94 -7.86 -32.05
N PHE A 124 13.94 -7.35 -31.34
CA PHE A 124 12.69 -8.04 -31.08
C PHE A 124 11.60 -7.57 -32.07
N ASP A 125 10.85 -8.51 -32.61
CA ASP A 125 9.65 -8.20 -33.37
C ASP A 125 8.50 -7.65 -32.49
N GLN A 126 7.43 -7.17 -33.11
CA GLN A 126 6.32 -6.58 -32.39
C GLN A 126 5.62 -7.58 -31.43
N PRO A 127 5.34 -8.84 -31.81
CA PRO A 127 4.79 -9.83 -30.90
C PRO A 127 5.69 -10.10 -29.68
N GLN A 128 7.00 -10.18 -29.89
CA GLN A 128 7.97 -10.38 -28.81
C GLN A 128 8.00 -9.17 -27.86
N ARG A 129 7.95 -7.95 -28.37
CA ARG A 129 7.86 -6.74 -27.54
C ARG A 129 6.57 -6.72 -26.73
N ASN A 130 5.42 -7.07 -27.34
CA ASN A 130 4.16 -7.15 -26.60
C ASN A 130 4.21 -8.17 -25.45
N ALA A 131 4.85 -9.33 -25.68
CA ALA A 131 5.06 -10.34 -24.64
C ALA A 131 5.98 -9.82 -23.53
N LEU A 132 7.04 -9.07 -23.85
CA LEU A 132 7.91 -8.44 -22.85
C LEU A 132 7.18 -7.39 -21.99
N VAL A 133 6.32 -6.57 -22.61
CA VAL A 133 5.46 -5.63 -21.86
C VAL A 133 4.63 -6.39 -20.84
N MET A 134 3.97 -7.46 -21.26
CA MET A 134 3.17 -8.28 -20.36
C MET A 134 4.00 -8.95 -19.26
N LEU A 135 5.22 -9.39 -19.57
CA LEU A 135 6.14 -9.94 -18.58
C LEU A 135 6.41 -8.93 -17.45
N PHE A 136 6.76 -7.68 -17.79
CA PHE A 136 7.00 -6.64 -16.79
C PHE A 136 5.75 -6.32 -15.97
N LEU A 137 4.57 -6.26 -16.60
CA LEU A 137 3.31 -6.04 -15.86
C LEU A 137 2.97 -7.22 -14.93
N GLN A 138 3.25 -8.46 -15.36
CA GLN A 138 3.09 -9.63 -14.49
C GLN A 138 4.09 -9.65 -13.34
N LEU A 139 5.34 -9.24 -13.57
CA LEU A 139 6.32 -9.08 -12.49
C LEU A 139 5.84 -8.06 -11.46
N HIS A 140 5.31 -6.91 -11.90
CA HIS A 140 4.69 -5.93 -11.00
C HIS A 140 3.55 -6.57 -10.17
N HIS A 141 2.64 -7.30 -10.82
CA HIS A 141 1.53 -7.97 -10.14
C HIS A 141 2.04 -8.99 -9.10
N HIS A 142 3.03 -9.81 -9.43
CA HIS A 142 3.61 -10.76 -8.48
C HIS A 142 4.36 -10.08 -7.34
N GLN A 143 5.00 -8.93 -7.57
CA GLN A 143 5.60 -8.12 -6.51
C GLN A 143 4.54 -7.59 -5.54
N ILE A 144 3.39 -7.12 -6.03
CA ILE A 144 2.27 -6.71 -5.18
C ILE A 144 1.75 -7.88 -4.35
N THR A 145 1.51 -9.04 -4.97
CA THR A 145 1.09 -10.26 -4.27
C THR A 145 2.06 -10.66 -3.16
N ALA A 146 3.37 -10.58 -3.42
CA ALA A 146 4.38 -10.85 -2.39
C ALA A 146 4.40 -9.75 -1.31
N ALA A 147 4.18 -8.48 -1.68
CA ALA A 147 4.16 -7.35 -0.76
C ALA A 147 2.99 -7.38 0.22
N GLU A 148 1.86 -8.02 -0.13
CA GLU A 148 0.70 -8.18 0.75
C GLU A 148 1.08 -8.80 2.11
N ILE A 149 2.11 -9.67 2.17
CA ILE A 149 2.61 -10.22 3.45
C ILE A 149 3.13 -9.09 4.36
N LEU A 150 3.83 -8.09 3.81
CA LEU A 150 4.33 -6.94 4.57
C LEU A 150 3.20 -5.99 4.97
N TRP A 151 2.17 -5.85 4.11
CA TRP A 151 0.94 -5.11 4.45
C TRP A 151 0.16 -5.80 5.56
N GLY A 152 0.26 -7.13 5.68
CA GLY A 152 -0.26 -7.85 6.85
C GLY A 152 0.59 -7.65 8.10
N LEU A 153 1.92 -7.77 7.95
CA LEU A 153 2.85 -7.75 9.08
C LEU A 153 2.86 -6.41 9.83
N TRP A 154 2.69 -5.26 9.16
CA TRP A 154 2.66 -3.97 9.85
C TRP A 154 1.37 -3.75 10.66
N LEU A 155 0.28 -4.44 10.29
CA LEU A 155 -0.99 -4.34 10.99
C LEU A 155 -0.96 -5.02 12.36
N PHE A 156 -0.09 -6.00 12.59
CA PHE A 156 0.03 -6.65 13.89
C PHE A 156 0.58 -5.69 14.97
N PRO A 157 1.72 -5.00 14.80
CA PRO A 157 2.15 -4.01 15.78
C PRO A 157 1.16 -2.84 15.88
N MET A 158 0.52 -2.39 14.77
CA MET A 158 -0.48 -1.35 14.79
C MET A 158 -1.72 -1.78 15.58
N GLY A 159 -2.21 -3.00 15.38
CA GLY A 159 -3.32 -3.56 16.14
C GLY A 159 -3.03 -3.68 17.64
N ALA A 160 -1.83 -4.15 18.01
CA ALA A 160 -1.40 -4.25 19.39
C ALA A 160 -1.30 -2.86 20.05
N LEU A 161 -0.72 -1.88 19.36
CA LEU A 161 -0.62 -0.51 19.84
C LEU A 161 -2.00 0.13 20.00
N ALA A 162 -2.87 0.00 19.00
CA ALA A 162 -4.25 0.49 19.07
C ALA A 162 -5.01 -0.13 20.25
N TYR A 163 -4.92 -1.46 20.42
CA TYR A 163 -5.59 -2.18 21.50
C TYR A 163 -5.11 -1.75 22.90
N ARG A 164 -3.80 -1.55 23.08
CA ARG A 164 -3.17 -1.17 24.36
C ARG A 164 -3.26 0.32 24.67
N SER A 165 -3.51 1.17 23.68
CA SER A 165 -3.40 2.63 23.79
C SER A 165 -4.40 3.27 24.75
N GLY A 166 -5.58 2.67 24.91
CA GLY A 166 -6.69 3.26 25.68
C GLY A 166 -7.41 4.44 25.02
N PHE A 167 -6.81 5.05 23.97
CA PHE A 167 -7.39 6.18 23.23
C PHE A 167 -7.92 5.80 21.83
N VAL A 168 -7.69 4.56 21.40
CA VAL A 168 -8.33 3.94 20.24
C VAL A 168 -9.24 2.83 20.75
N PRO A 169 -10.45 2.66 20.20
CA PRO A 169 -11.35 1.56 20.61
C PRO A 169 -10.68 0.20 20.38
N ARG A 170 -10.73 -0.65 21.37
CA ARG A 170 -10.08 -1.98 21.34
C ARG A 170 -10.54 -2.85 20.18
N PHE A 171 -11.81 -2.74 19.76
CA PHE A 171 -12.33 -3.51 18.64
C PHE A 171 -11.60 -3.19 17.32
N ILE A 172 -11.16 -1.93 17.12
CA ILE A 172 -10.35 -1.53 15.96
C ILE A 172 -9.00 -2.25 16.01
N GLY A 173 -8.37 -2.34 17.20
CA GLY A 173 -7.13 -3.10 17.37
C GLY A 173 -7.29 -4.58 16.99
N VAL A 174 -8.38 -5.22 17.43
CA VAL A 174 -8.71 -6.61 17.07
C VAL A 174 -8.96 -6.74 15.56
N TRP A 175 -9.69 -5.80 14.97
CA TRP A 175 -9.97 -5.80 13.54
C TRP A 175 -8.69 -5.68 12.69
N LEU A 176 -7.72 -4.88 13.13
CA LEU A 176 -6.41 -4.77 12.48
C LEU A 176 -5.63 -6.09 12.53
N PHE A 177 -5.72 -6.89 13.59
CA PHE A 177 -5.15 -8.23 13.62
C PHE A 177 -5.79 -9.16 12.57
N ILE A 178 -7.13 -9.13 12.46
CA ILE A 178 -7.87 -9.91 11.45
C ILE A 178 -7.50 -9.44 10.04
N ASN A 179 -7.39 -8.13 9.83
CA ASN A 179 -6.96 -7.54 8.57
C ASN A 179 -5.52 -7.97 8.22
N GLY A 180 -4.59 -7.91 9.18
CA GLY A 180 -3.22 -8.38 8.99
C GLY A 180 -3.14 -9.84 8.60
N ALA A 181 -3.90 -10.71 9.28
CA ALA A 181 -3.99 -12.14 8.93
C ALA A 181 -4.58 -12.36 7.53
N ALA A 182 -5.57 -11.55 7.12
CA ALA A 182 -6.17 -11.61 5.79
C ALA A 182 -5.14 -11.27 4.68
N TYR A 183 -4.34 -10.21 4.85
CA TYR A 183 -3.28 -9.90 3.89
C TYR A 183 -2.19 -10.98 3.80
N VAL A 184 -1.77 -11.53 4.94
CA VAL A 184 -0.82 -12.66 4.94
C VAL A 184 -1.40 -13.86 4.19
N LEU A 185 -2.68 -14.17 4.43
CA LEU A 185 -3.38 -15.25 3.73
C LEU A 185 -3.48 -14.98 2.23
N LEU A 186 -3.78 -13.75 1.82
CA LEU A 186 -3.84 -13.34 0.40
C LEU A 186 -2.49 -13.53 -0.28
N SER A 187 -1.40 -13.05 0.32
CA SER A 187 -0.05 -13.22 -0.21
C SER A 187 0.30 -14.69 -0.38
N LEU A 188 0.11 -15.50 0.67
CA LEU A 188 0.42 -16.93 0.61
C LEU A 188 -0.46 -17.67 -0.41
N THR A 189 -1.74 -17.30 -0.49
CA THR A 189 -2.65 -17.91 -1.49
C THR A 189 -2.22 -17.54 -2.90
N GLY A 190 -1.86 -16.28 -3.16
CA GLY A 190 -1.41 -15.86 -4.49
C GLY A 190 -0.11 -16.53 -4.93
N ILE A 191 0.81 -16.81 -3.99
CA ILE A 191 2.08 -17.48 -4.28
C ILE A 191 1.90 -18.99 -4.47
N PHE A 192 1.20 -19.67 -3.56
CA PHE A 192 1.14 -21.13 -3.55
C PHE A 192 -0.10 -21.71 -4.24
N PHE A 193 -1.21 -20.96 -4.26
CA PHE A 193 -2.51 -21.41 -4.75
C PHE A 193 -3.21 -20.34 -5.61
N PRO A 194 -2.59 -19.83 -6.71
CA PRO A 194 -3.09 -18.69 -7.46
C PRO A 194 -4.50 -18.86 -8.00
N ALA A 195 -4.93 -20.09 -8.27
CA ALA A 195 -6.30 -20.39 -8.71
C ALA A 195 -7.38 -20.00 -7.67
N TYR A 196 -7.03 -19.89 -6.39
CA TYR A 196 -7.94 -19.54 -5.30
C TYR A 196 -7.85 -18.06 -4.90
N GLN A 197 -6.91 -17.28 -5.44
CA GLN A 197 -6.64 -15.90 -5.00
C GLN A 197 -7.89 -15.02 -5.06
N ASN A 198 -8.63 -15.03 -6.16
CA ASN A 198 -9.85 -14.24 -6.30
C ASN A 198 -10.92 -14.63 -5.26
N LYS A 199 -11.06 -15.92 -4.97
CA LYS A 199 -12.02 -16.39 -3.96
C LYS A 199 -11.62 -15.93 -2.56
N VAL A 200 -10.34 -16.07 -2.21
CA VAL A 200 -9.81 -15.63 -0.91
C VAL A 200 -9.90 -14.11 -0.79
N PHE A 201 -9.60 -13.35 -1.86
CA PHE A 201 -9.75 -11.90 -1.89
C PHE A 201 -11.20 -11.48 -1.60
N MET A 202 -12.18 -12.10 -2.27
CA MET A 202 -13.60 -11.79 -2.03
C MET A 202 -14.03 -12.07 -0.59
N LEU A 203 -13.57 -13.19 -0.01
CA LEU A 203 -13.87 -13.56 1.38
C LEU A 203 -13.17 -12.65 2.40
N SER A 204 -12.01 -12.11 2.05
CA SER A 204 -11.22 -11.23 2.91
C SER A 204 -11.75 -9.79 2.97
N GLN A 205 -12.63 -9.37 2.05
CA GLN A 205 -13.10 -7.99 1.97
C GLN A 205 -13.57 -7.40 3.30
N PRO A 206 -14.39 -8.07 4.14
CA PRO A 206 -14.79 -7.51 5.42
C PRO A 206 -13.62 -7.28 6.39
N ALA A 207 -12.58 -8.12 6.32
CA ALA A 207 -11.39 -7.98 7.14
C ALA A 207 -10.58 -6.74 6.74
N LEU A 208 -10.44 -6.49 5.43
CA LEU A 208 -9.64 -5.38 4.89
C LEU A 208 -10.15 -3.98 5.27
N PHE A 209 -11.40 -3.86 5.70
CA PHE A 209 -11.95 -2.59 6.22
C PHE A 209 -11.36 -2.16 7.59
N GLY A 210 -10.53 -2.97 8.24
CA GLY A 210 -9.88 -2.61 9.49
C GLY A 210 -9.00 -1.34 9.39
N GLU A 211 -8.27 -1.19 8.29
CA GLU A 211 -7.46 0.00 8.00
C GLU A 211 -8.33 1.25 7.77
N LEU A 212 -9.43 1.10 7.04
CA LEU A 212 -10.39 2.18 6.84
C LEU A 212 -11.02 2.61 8.18
N ALA A 213 -11.31 1.66 9.06
CA ALA A 213 -11.89 1.95 10.38
C ALA A 213 -10.95 2.79 11.26
N ILE A 214 -9.65 2.43 11.35
CA ILE A 214 -8.69 3.23 12.14
C ILE A 214 -8.45 4.60 11.50
N MET A 215 -8.32 4.67 10.17
CA MET A 215 -8.17 5.92 9.44
C MET A 215 -9.33 6.88 9.75
N LEU A 216 -10.57 6.44 9.55
CA LEU A 216 -11.76 7.24 9.82
C LEU A 216 -11.87 7.65 11.28
N TRP A 217 -11.58 6.73 12.21
CA TRP A 217 -11.54 7.06 13.65
C TRP A 217 -10.56 8.20 13.92
N LEU A 218 -9.33 8.10 13.42
CA LEU A 218 -8.30 9.11 13.66
C LEU A 218 -8.62 10.46 13.01
N VAL A 219 -9.20 10.47 11.81
CA VAL A 219 -9.63 11.72 11.14
C VAL A 219 -10.75 12.40 11.92
N ILE A 220 -11.79 11.65 12.27
CA ILE A 220 -13.04 12.20 12.84
C ILE A 220 -12.84 12.52 14.33
N LYS A 221 -12.44 11.52 15.12
CA LYS A 221 -12.31 11.64 16.59
C LYS A 221 -10.94 12.20 16.99
N GLY A 222 -9.89 11.86 16.23
CA GLY A 222 -8.53 12.09 16.66
C GLY A 222 -8.11 11.14 17.78
N ALA A 223 -6.88 11.30 18.23
CA ALA A 223 -6.33 10.58 19.37
C ALA A 223 -5.22 11.41 20.01
N ARG A 224 -5.13 11.39 21.33
CA ARG A 224 -4.07 12.04 22.10
C ARG A 224 -3.49 11.03 23.07
N PRO A 225 -2.16 10.82 23.07
CA PRO A 225 -1.53 10.08 24.15
C PRO A 225 -1.82 10.78 25.49
N PRO A 226 -1.92 10.03 26.60
CA PRO A 226 -1.93 10.62 27.92
C PRO A 226 -0.70 11.51 28.11
N GLU A 227 -0.87 12.66 28.76
CA GLU A 227 0.29 13.49 29.16
C GLU A 227 1.16 12.68 30.13
N PRO A 228 2.51 12.73 29.97
CA PRO A 228 3.40 12.13 30.95
C PRO A 228 3.04 12.67 32.34
N ALA A 229 2.89 11.77 33.33
CA ALA A 229 2.72 12.22 34.71
C ALA A 229 3.87 13.17 35.05
N ALA A 230 3.53 14.35 35.59
CA ALA A 230 4.55 15.30 36.05
C ALA A 230 5.49 14.55 37.00
N ALA A 231 6.80 14.63 36.78
CA ALA A 231 7.76 14.07 37.69
C ALA A 231 7.51 14.65 39.09
N PRO A 232 7.46 13.83 40.15
CA PRO A 232 7.34 14.36 41.50
C PRO A 232 8.52 15.32 41.75
N ALA A 233 8.18 16.51 42.24
CA ALA A 233 9.10 17.59 42.55
C ALA A 233 10.06 17.21 43.68
#